data_325321ea98c915f3b5a8d958fdec4fc2
#
_entry.id   325321ea98c915f3b5a8d958fdec4fc2
#
_cell.length_a   1.000
_cell.length_b   1.000
_cell.length_c   1.000
_cell.angle_alpha   90.00
_cell.angle_beta   90.00
_cell.angle_gamma   90.00
#
_symmetry.space_group_name_H-M   'P 1'
#
loop_
_entity.id
_entity.type
_entity.pdbx_description
1 polymer ?
#
loop_
_entity_poly.entity_id
_entity_poly.type
_entity_poly.pdbx_seq_one_letter_code
_entity_poly.pdbx_strand_id
1 'polypeptide(L)'
;MRGEDVPLVLVAGGGVAALETLLGLERLAGERVRVELLAPEREYRLRVLSVAEPFGGAPLKALSLPSFAGVHGALYRQGTLAEVAPGEKRVIARGGQALRYDALVVACGAEPREAVPGAFTFRGPDDVAALGGLIADLDRGAARSIALVAARGSSWSLPLYELALMTAARHPEAEVVLVTPEPSPLALFGSRASEAVARTLAEVGIAFLGGAEALRFGDGRLELRAGGPLRVDLAVAVPGLAPPRLPGLPHDEDGWLATDAHGRVPGVEDVYAAGDVTAQPLKQGGLAAQQADAVAEAIAAWAGARLEPTPFRPVLRGQLLTGDSSLYLHADPTDGDSEAGPRPLWWPPAKIAGKYLGPALAQAGVVSLPESSYPGGLEVQVDLDERSVASLLQAMSSA
;
A
#
# COMPACT_ATOMS: atom_id res chain seq x y z
N MET A 1 21.34 7.15 -34.18
CA MET A 1 21.41 5.82 -33.51
C MET A 1 19.96 5.41 -33.28
N ARG A 2 19.58 4.25 -33.73
CA ARG A 2 18.17 3.85 -33.97
C ARG A 2 17.62 3.19 -32.70
N GLY A 3 16.31 3.38 -32.41
CA GLY A 3 15.64 2.96 -31.19
C GLY A 3 15.51 1.45 -30.94
N GLU A 4 16.35 0.61 -31.53
CA GLU A 4 16.43 -0.85 -31.30
C GLU A 4 17.45 -1.22 -30.22
N ASP A 5 18.35 -0.30 -29.81
CA ASP A 5 19.40 -0.54 -28.83
C ASP A 5 19.04 -0.08 -27.39
N VAL A 6 17.86 0.52 -27.17
CA VAL A 6 17.43 0.98 -25.85
C VAL A 6 16.71 -0.18 -25.15
N PRO A 7 17.20 -0.65 -23.98
CA PRO A 7 16.63 -1.79 -23.29
C PRO A 7 15.18 -1.55 -22.85
N LEU A 8 14.37 -2.61 -22.95
CA LEU A 8 12.96 -2.62 -22.60
C LEU A 8 12.77 -3.08 -21.14
N VAL A 9 12.24 -2.21 -20.31
CA VAL A 9 11.78 -2.56 -18.97
C VAL A 9 10.28 -2.84 -19.03
N LEU A 10 9.89 -4.08 -18.73
CA LEU A 10 8.48 -4.46 -18.60
C LEU A 10 8.09 -4.41 -17.11
N VAL A 11 7.13 -3.54 -16.77
CA VAL A 11 6.56 -3.45 -15.43
C VAL A 11 5.22 -4.15 -15.41
N ALA A 12 5.11 -5.28 -14.71
CA ALA A 12 3.91 -6.10 -14.64
C ALA A 12 3.13 -5.82 -13.35
N GLY A 13 2.04 -5.07 -13.48
CA GLY A 13 1.15 -4.61 -12.42
C GLY A 13 0.60 -3.23 -12.72
N GLY A 14 -0.51 -2.85 -12.06
CA GLY A 14 -1.14 -1.52 -12.19
C GLY A 14 -1.32 -0.83 -10.85
N GLY A 15 -0.69 -1.35 -9.77
CA GLY A 15 -0.77 -0.83 -8.41
C GLY A 15 0.32 0.17 -8.06
N VAL A 16 0.41 0.50 -6.76
CA VAL A 16 1.37 1.49 -6.21
C VAL A 16 2.79 1.22 -6.65
N ALA A 17 3.30 -0.01 -6.44
CA ALA A 17 4.68 -0.35 -6.78
C ALA A 17 4.96 -0.20 -8.28
N ALA A 18 4.02 -0.60 -9.15
CA ALA A 18 4.19 -0.46 -10.59
C ALA A 18 4.26 1.00 -11.03
N LEU A 19 3.35 1.84 -10.54
CA LEU A 19 3.29 3.24 -10.90
C LEU A 19 4.47 4.04 -10.33
N GLU A 20 4.89 3.76 -9.08
CA GLU A 20 6.08 4.34 -8.49
C GLU A 20 7.35 3.95 -9.27
N THR A 21 7.49 2.66 -9.64
CA THR A 21 8.60 2.20 -10.48
C THR A 21 8.63 2.92 -11.84
N LEU A 22 7.48 3.05 -12.51
CA LEU A 22 7.38 3.74 -13.80
C LEU A 22 7.89 5.19 -13.69
N LEU A 23 7.39 5.92 -12.69
CA LEU A 23 7.79 7.31 -12.44
C LEU A 23 9.27 7.43 -12.04
N GLY A 24 9.75 6.51 -11.20
CA GLY A 24 11.16 6.44 -10.82
C GLY A 24 12.07 6.19 -12.03
N LEU A 25 11.69 5.30 -12.94
CA LEU A 25 12.44 5.03 -14.18
C LEU A 25 12.43 6.24 -15.11
N GLU A 26 11.29 6.90 -15.30
CA GLU A 26 11.22 8.16 -16.06
C GLU A 26 12.22 9.17 -15.52
N ARG A 27 12.22 9.37 -14.20
CA ARG A 27 13.06 10.37 -13.53
C ARG A 27 14.55 10.05 -13.53
N LEU A 28 14.92 8.79 -13.30
CA LEU A 28 16.29 8.35 -13.04
C LEU A 28 17.00 7.79 -14.28
N ALA A 29 16.28 7.02 -15.09
CA ALA A 29 16.81 6.41 -16.30
C ALA A 29 16.56 7.27 -17.55
N GLY A 30 15.42 7.96 -17.64
CA GLY A 30 15.02 8.77 -18.79
C GLY A 30 15.08 7.95 -20.09
N GLU A 31 15.72 8.48 -21.12
CA GLU A 31 15.83 7.84 -22.44
C GLU A 31 16.75 6.59 -22.48
N ARG A 32 17.37 6.19 -21.36
CA ARG A 32 18.22 4.99 -21.27
C ARG A 32 17.40 3.70 -21.27
N VAL A 33 16.11 3.78 -21.01
CA VAL A 33 15.20 2.62 -21.04
C VAL A 33 13.91 2.99 -21.77
N ARG A 34 13.26 1.99 -22.34
CA ARG A 34 11.86 2.06 -22.76
C ARG A 34 11.03 1.32 -21.71
N VAL A 35 9.91 1.87 -21.32
CA VAL A 35 9.05 1.26 -20.29
C VAL A 35 7.74 0.81 -20.90
N GLU A 36 7.34 -0.44 -20.64
CA GLU A 36 6.00 -0.96 -20.91
C GLU A 36 5.31 -1.34 -19.61
N LEU A 37 4.08 -0.90 -19.42
CA LEU A 37 3.24 -1.22 -18.28
C LEU A 37 2.21 -2.29 -18.68
N LEU A 38 2.34 -3.49 -18.12
CA LEU A 38 1.38 -4.58 -18.31
C LEU A 38 0.43 -4.66 -17.11
N ALA A 39 -0.83 -4.29 -17.29
CA ALA A 39 -1.83 -4.36 -16.22
C ALA A 39 -3.20 -4.83 -16.75
N PRO A 40 -3.98 -5.61 -15.95
CA PRO A 40 -5.29 -6.08 -16.36
C PRO A 40 -6.34 -4.95 -16.40
N GLU A 41 -6.26 -4.02 -15.45
CA GLU A 41 -7.18 -2.90 -15.33
C GLU A 41 -6.73 -1.73 -16.19
N ARG A 42 -7.71 -0.98 -16.72
CA ARG A 42 -7.48 0.28 -17.42
C ARG A 42 -7.46 1.50 -16.49
N GLU A 43 -7.89 1.30 -15.27
CA GLU A 43 -8.02 2.35 -14.27
C GLU A 43 -7.30 1.96 -12.97
N TYR A 44 -6.60 2.92 -12.39
CA TYR A 44 -6.08 2.84 -11.05
C TYR A 44 -6.98 3.64 -10.11
N ARG A 45 -7.31 3.05 -8.97
CA ARG A 45 -8.01 3.70 -7.86
C ARG A 45 -7.19 3.57 -6.59
N LEU A 46 -7.02 4.66 -5.88
CA LEU A 46 -6.24 4.68 -4.64
C LEU A 46 -6.99 3.97 -3.51
N ARG A 47 -6.89 2.64 -3.48
CA ARG A 47 -7.63 1.72 -2.60
C ARG A 47 -7.66 2.15 -1.14
N VAL A 48 -6.56 2.71 -0.62
CA VAL A 48 -6.44 3.10 0.80
C VAL A 48 -7.42 4.18 1.24
N LEU A 49 -8.01 4.94 0.33
CA LEU A 49 -9.03 5.96 0.62
C LEU A 49 -10.46 5.41 0.57
N SER A 50 -10.68 4.19 0.04
CA SER A 50 -12.03 3.60 -0.06
C SER A 50 -12.69 3.35 1.29
N VAL A 51 -11.92 3.28 2.37
CA VAL A 51 -12.45 3.14 3.74
C VAL A 51 -13.35 4.31 4.16
N ALA A 52 -13.13 5.51 3.60
CA ALA A 52 -13.88 6.72 3.95
C ALA A 52 -15.18 6.89 3.14
N GLU A 53 -15.30 6.26 1.98
CA GLU A 53 -16.47 6.45 1.11
C GLU A 53 -17.80 6.05 1.77
N PRO A 54 -17.92 4.93 2.51
CA PRO A 54 -19.16 4.55 3.18
C PRO A 54 -19.62 5.56 4.25
N PHE A 55 -18.71 6.41 4.71
CA PHE A 55 -18.95 7.44 5.73
C PHE A 55 -19.14 8.86 5.15
N GLY A 56 -19.35 8.96 3.83
CA GLY A 56 -19.55 10.24 3.15
C GLY A 56 -18.26 10.88 2.66
N GLY A 57 -17.15 10.15 2.69
CA GLY A 57 -15.92 10.55 2.01
C GLY A 57 -16.13 10.72 0.49
N ALA A 58 -15.36 11.59 -0.12
CA ALA A 58 -15.45 11.81 -1.57
C ALA A 58 -15.19 10.50 -2.34
N PRO A 59 -15.98 10.18 -3.39
CA PRO A 59 -15.75 9.03 -4.23
C PRO A 59 -14.34 9.04 -4.82
N LEU A 60 -13.71 7.87 -4.87
CA LEU A 60 -12.39 7.74 -5.45
C LEU A 60 -12.39 8.11 -6.93
N LYS A 61 -11.55 9.05 -7.30
CA LYS A 61 -11.29 9.36 -8.70
C LYS A 61 -10.41 8.25 -9.29
N ALA A 62 -10.85 7.75 -10.45
CA ALA A 62 -10.08 6.81 -11.23
C ALA A 62 -9.01 7.53 -12.06
N LEU A 63 -7.80 6.97 -12.10
CA LEU A 63 -6.73 7.40 -12.98
C LEU A 63 -6.65 6.44 -14.17
N SER A 64 -6.77 6.97 -15.39
CA SER A 64 -6.60 6.15 -16.61
C SER A 64 -5.15 5.69 -16.74
N LEU A 65 -4.89 4.40 -16.61
CA LEU A 65 -3.54 3.84 -16.77
C LEU A 65 -2.96 4.03 -18.17
N PRO A 66 -3.72 3.87 -19.27
CA PRO A 66 -3.20 4.17 -20.60
C PRO A 66 -2.76 5.64 -20.76
N SER A 67 -3.58 6.58 -20.27
CA SER A 67 -3.25 8.00 -20.34
C SER A 67 -2.06 8.35 -19.45
N PHE A 68 -2.04 7.82 -18.24
CA PHE A 68 -0.95 8.04 -17.29
C PHE A 68 0.38 7.51 -17.84
N ALA A 69 0.41 6.26 -18.31
CA ALA A 69 1.59 5.68 -18.93
C ALA A 69 2.08 6.51 -20.12
N GLY A 70 1.16 6.94 -21.00
CA GLY A 70 1.51 7.77 -22.16
C GLY A 70 2.09 9.14 -21.80
N VAL A 71 1.55 9.81 -20.77
CA VAL A 71 2.09 11.11 -20.27
C VAL A 71 3.51 10.94 -19.75
N HIS A 72 3.82 9.79 -19.13
CA HIS A 72 5.12 9.45 -18.56
C HIS A 72 6.00 8.62 -19.50
N GLY A 73 5.79 8.68 -20.81
CA GLY A 73 6.65 8.09 -21.83
C GLY A 73 6.63 6.56 -21.87
N ALA A 74 5.67 5.90 -21.23
CA ALA A 74 5.55 4.45 -21.20
C ALA A 74 4.40 3.96 -22.09
N LEU A 75 4.52 2.73 -22.59
CA LEU A 75 3.46 2.07 -23.36
C LEU A 75 2.60 1.19 -22.43
N TYR A 76 1.30 1.48 -22.38
CA TYR A 76 0.37 0.61 -21.67
C TYR A 76 -0.04 -0.60 -22.51
N ARG A 77 0.01 -1.79 -21.90
CA ARG A 77 -0.53 -3.03 -22.43
C ARG A 77 -1.56 -3.63 -21.47
N GLN A 78 -2.75 -3.89 -21.98
CA GLN A 78 -3.77 -4.56 -21.19
C GLN A 78 -3.49 -6.07 -21.14
N GLY A 79 -3.33 -6.61 -19.94
CA GLY A 79 -3.09 -8.03 -19.72
C GLY A 79 -2.67 -8.36 -18.29
N THR A 80 -2.86 -9.61 -17.90
CA THR A 80 -2.45 -10.14 -16.60
C THR A 80 -1.22 -11.02 -16.79
N LEU A 81 -0.15 -10.76 -16.05
CA LEU A 81 1.00 -11.67 -15.99
C LEU A 81 0.55 -13.05 -15.53
N ALA A 82 0.86 -14.09 -16.28
CA ALA A 82 0.49 -15.47 -15.96
C ALA A 82 1.70 -16.38 -15.76
N GLU A 83 2.79 -16.14 -16.49
CA GLU A 83 4.01 -16.96 -16.44
C GLU A 83 5.22 -16.12 -16.86
N VAL A 84 6.39 -16.44 -16.33
CA VAL A 84 7.68 -15.85 -16.73
C VAL A 84 8.57 -16.95 -17.28
N ALA A 85 9.20 -16.70 -18.43
CA ALA A 85 10.24 -17.53 -19.01
C ALA A 85 11.59 -16.79 -18.98
N PRO A 86 12.32 -16.78 -17.84
CA PRO A 86 13.48 -15.91 -17.65
C PRO A 86 14.61 -16.22 -18.65
N GLY A 87 14.85 -17.50 -18.93
CA GLY A 87 15.88 -17.92 -19.90
C GLY A 87 15.63 -17.43 -21.33
N GLU A 88 14.40 -17.04 -21.65
CA GLU A 88 14.02 -16.49 -22.94
C GLU A 88 13.72 -14.98 -22.88
N LYS A 89 13.87 -14.37 -21.70
CA LYS A 89 13.50 -12.98 -21.39
C LYS A 89 12.10 -12.62 -21.90
N ARG A 90 11.13 -13.48 -21.57
CA ARG A 90 9.71 -13.32 -21.97
C ARG A 90 8.77 -13.53 -20.77
N VAL A 91 7.67 -12.84 -20.81
CA VAL A 91 6.48 -13.14 -19.99
C VAL A 91 5.36 -13.63 -20.88
N ILE A 92 4.50 -14.46 -20.32
CA ILE A 92 3.24 -14.89 -20.94
C ILE A 92 2.12 -14.24 -20.19
N ALA A 93 1.33 -13.42 -20.87
CA ALA A 93 0.11 -12.87 -20.31
C ALA A 93 -1.03 -13.91 -20.36
N ARG A 94 -2.01 -13.75 -19.47
CA ARG A 94 -3.22 -14.58 -19.52
C ARG A 94 -3.89 -14.44 -20.90
N GLY A 95 -4.14 -15.55 -21.56
CA GLY A 95 -4.58 -15.58 -22.97
C GLY A 95 -3.46 -15.91 -23.96
N GLY A 96 -2.21 -16.13 -23.49
CA GLY A 96 -1.11 -16.69 -24.28
C GLY A 96 -0.25 -15.66 -25.01
N GLN A 97 -0.52 -14.36 -24.89
CA GLN A 97 0.35 -13.33 -25.49
C GLN A 97 1.71 -13.34 -24.84
N ALA A 98 2.78 -13.49 -25.64
CA ALA A 98 4.16 -13.40 -25.19
C ALA A 98 4.69 -11.97 -25.37
N LEU A 99 5.32 -11.41 -24.32
CA LEU A 99 5.96 -10.11 -24.33
C LEU A 99 7.44 -10.28 -23.96
N ARG A 100 8.33 -9.60 -24.68
CA ARG A 100 9.76 -9.59 -24.38
C ARG A 100 10.10 -8.53 -23.36
N TYR A 101 11.20 -8.70 -22.67
CA TYR A 101 11.82 -7.71 -21.80
C TYR A 101 13.35 -7.84 -21.82
N ASP A 102 14.04 -6.77 -21.51
CA ASP A 102 15.45 -6.80 -21.13
C ASP A 102 15.59 -6.80 -19.59
N ALA A 103 14.70 -6.07 -18.90
CA ALA A 103 14.48 -6.18 -17.46
C ALA A 103 12.99 -6.29 -17.16
N LEU A 104 12.63 -7.11 -16.16
CA LEU A 104 11.24 -7.32 -15.72
C LEU A 104 11.08 -6.83 -14.28
N VAL A 105 10.01 -6.06 -14.02
CA VAL A 105 9.57 -5.72 -12.67
C VAL A 105 8.23 -6.39 -12.40
N VAL A 106 8.20 -7.31 -11.45
CA VAL A 106 6.97 -7.98 -11.00
C VAL A 106 6.36 -7.16 -9.86
N ALA A 107 5.26 -6.47 -10.14
CA ALA A 107 4.55 -5.58 -9.22
C ALA A 107 3.03 -5.85 -9.21
N CYS A 108 2.64 -7.12 -9.39
CA CYS A 108 1.24 -7.55 -9.56
C CYS A 108 0.45 -7.66 -8.25
N GLY A 109 1.09 -7.34 -7.11
CA GLY A 109 0.44 -7.37 -5.80
C GLY A 109 0.20 -8.78 -5.26
N ALA A 110 -0.79 -8.92 -4.37
CA ALA A 110 -1.20 -10.17 -3.74
C ALA A 110 -2.70 -10.44 -3.97
N GLU A 111 -3.11 -11.70 -3.85
CA GLU A 111 -4.50 -12.12 -4.01
C GLU A 111 -5.25 -11.98 -2.67
N PRO A 112 -6.36 -11.21 -2.61
CA PRO A 112 -7.15 -11.13 -1.40
C PRO A 112 -7.90 -12.44 -1.13
N ARG A 113 -7.93 -12.86 0.14
CA ARG A 113 -8.63 -14.05 0.63
C ARG A 113 -9.62 -13.65 1.72
N GLU A 114 -10.69 -14.42 1.83
CA GLU A 114 -11.57 -14.32 2.99
C GLU A 114 -10.76 -14.59 4.27
N ALA A 115 -10.86 -13.66 5.23
CA ALA A 115 -10.05 -13.73 6.44
C ALA A 115 -10.78 -14.43 7.58
N VAL A 116 -12.07 -14.14 7.74
CA VAL A 116 -12.93 -14.69 8.80
C VAL A 116 -14.21 -15.18 8.14
N PRO A 117 -14.44 -16.50 8.05
CA PRO A 117 -15.62 -17.07 7.44
C PRO A 117 -16.92 -16.48 8.01
N GLY A 118 -17.80 -16.02 7.13
CA GLY A 118 -19.08 -15.41 7.48
C GLY A 118 -19.04 -13.93 7.87
N ALA A 119 -17.87 -13.35 8.16
CA ALA A 119 -17.73 -11.90 8.29
C ALA A 119 -17.65 -11.25 6.90
N PHE A 120 -18.17 -10.03 6.80
CA PHE A 120 -17.99 -9.25 5.56
C PHE A 120 -16.52 -8.89 5.38
N THR A 121 -15.90 -9.32 4.29
CA THR A 121 -14.51 -9.00 3.99
C THR A 121 -14.44 -7.76 3.11
N PHE A 122 -13.93 -6.65 3.64
CA PHE A 122 -13.74 -5.41 2.91
C PHE A 122 -12.39 -5.40 2.19
N ARG A 123 -12.41 -5.49 0.86
CA ARG A 123 -11.22 -5.58 -0.02
C ARG A 123 -10.83 -4.24 -0.65
N GLY A 124 -11.72 -3.24 -0.56
CA GLY A 124 -11.47 -1.91 -1.13
C GLY A 124 -12.63 -1.37 -1.98
N PRO A 125 -12.35 -0.66 -3.09
CA PRO A 125 -13.36 0.11 -3.83
C PRO A 125 -14.59 -0.68 -4.29
N ASP A 126 -14.43 -1.93 -4.66
CA ASP A 126 -15.54 -2.77 -5.15
C ASP A 126 -16.51 -3.19 -4.04
N ASP A 127 -16.08 -3.14 -2.78
CA ASP A 127 -16.88 -3.51 -1.61
C ASP A 127 -17.53 -2.28 -0.91
N VAL A 128 -17.27 -1.06 -1.38
CA VAL A 128 -17.76 0.20 -0.77
C VAL A 128 -19.28 0.21 -0.65
N ALA A 129 -19.99 -0.16 -1.70
CA ALA A 129 -21.46 -0.16 -1.69
C ALA A 129 -22.03 -1.18 -0.69
N ALA A 130 -21.42 -2.36 -0.60
CA ALA A 130 -21.85 -3.40 0.33
C ALA A 130 -21.54 -3.01 1.79
N LEU A 131 -20.35 -2.45 2.06
CA LEU A 131 -20.03 -1.89 3.38
C LEU A 131 -20.97 -0.74 3.74
N GLY A 132 -21.30 0.15 2.79
CA GLY A 132 -22.28 1.20 2.97
C GLY A 132 -23.66 0.66 3.38
N GLY A 133 -24.07 -0.52 2.87
CA GLY A 133 -25.26 -1.22 3.31
C GLY A 133 -25.22 -1.63 4.79
N LEU A 134 -24.09 -2.13 5.28
CA LEU A 134 -23.91 -2.47 6.69
C LEU A 134 -23.92 -1.22 7.59
N ILE A 135 -23.31 -0.12 7.15
CA ILE A 135 -23.36 1.16 7.87
C ILE A 135 -24.80 1.69 7.91
N ALA A 136 -25.57 1.54 6.82
CA ALA A 136 -26.98 1.92 6.80
C ALA A 136 -27.86 1.04 7.73
N ASP A 137 -27.47 -0.19 8.07
CA ASP A 137 -28.13 -1.01 9.10
C ASP A 137 -27.95 -0.38 10.49
N LEU A 138 -26.82 0.23 10.78
CA LEU A 138 -26.59 1.02 11.99
C LEU A 138 -27.42 2.33 11.94
N ASP A 139 -27.43 3.05 10.79
CA ASP A 139 -28.18 4.31 10.61
C ASP A 139 -29.67 4.15 10.96
N ARG A 140 -30.28 3.02 10.60
CA ARG A 140 -31.73 2.76 10.85
C ARG A 140 -32.02 1.95 12.11
N GLY A 141 -31.00 1.65 12.92
CA GLY A 141 -31.15 0.87 14.16
C GLY A 141 -31.48 -0.63 13.95
N ALA A 142 -31.27 -1.15 12.73
CA ALA A 142 -31.42 -2.58 12.43
C ALA A 142 -30.26 -3.40 13.00
N ALA A 143 -29.09 -2.78 13.17
CA ALA A 143 -27.96 -3.27 13.94
C ALA A 143 -27.57 -2.25 15.00
N ARG A 144 -26.98 -2.72 16.12
CA ARG A 144 -26.54 -1.87 17.25
C ARG A 144 -25.10 -2.15 17.65
N SER A 145 -24.51 -3.21 17.11
CA SER A 145 -23.16 -3.63 17.44
C SER A 145 -22.42 -4.11 16.20
N ILE A 146 -21.10 -3.80 16.12
CA ILE A 146 -20.25 -4.19 15.02
C ILE A 146 -18.85 -4.59 15.54
N ALA A 147 -18.36 -5.71 15.07
CA ALA A 147 -16.96 -6.12 15.27
C ALA A 147 -16.14 -5.84 14.03
N LEU A 148 -15.03 -5.11 14.19
CA LEU A 148 -13.99 -4.92 13.19
C LEU A 148 -12.88 -5.93 13.49
N VAL A 149 -12.58 -6.83 12.55
CA VAL A 149 -11.83 -8.05 12.86
C VAL A 149 -10.57 -8.16 12.00
N ALA A 150 -9.41 -8.24 12.65
CA ALA A 150 -8.17 -8.69 12.02
C ALA A 150 -8.02 -10.21 12.22
N ALA A 151 -7.88 -10.96 11.13
CA ALA A 151 -7.57 -12.37 11.24
C ALA A 151 -6.09 -12.58 11.63
N ARG A 152 -5.78 -13.77 12.15
CA ARG A 152 -4.39 -14.16 12.34
C ARG A 152 -3.65 -14.15 11.02
N GLY A 153 -2.44 -13.57 11.02
CA GLY A 153 -1.63 -13.40 9.81
C GLY A 153 -2.06 -12.24 8.91
N SER A 154 -3.00 -11.38 9.36
CA SER A 154 -3.25 -10.12 8.67
C SER A 154 -1.98 -9.29 8.64
N SER A 155 -1.52 -8.95 7.44
CA SER A 155 -0.26 -8.22 7.22
C SER A 155 -0.38 -6.73 7.46
N TRP A 156 -1.59 -6.18 7.52
CA TRP A 156 -1.86 -4.75 7.69
C TRP A 156 -3.26 -4.50 8.24
N SER A 157 -3.37 -4.09 9.50
CA SER A 157 -4.63 -3.92 10.24
C SER A 157 -5.17 -2.48 10.27
N LEU A 158 -4.36 -1.47 9.92
CA LEU A 158 -4.73 -0.05 10.02
C LEU A 158 -6.12 0.29 9.42
N PRO A 159 -6.56 -0.25 8.26
CA PRO A 159 -7.90 0.03 7.73
C PRO A 159 -9.05 -0.38 8.68
N LEU A 160 -8.86 -1.40 9.51
CA LEU A 160 -9.89 -1.78 10.51
C LEU A 160 -10.04 -0.73 11.61
N TYR A 161 -8.92 -0.15 12.05
CA TYR A 161 -8.94 0.95 13.03
C TYR A 161 -9.66 2.17 12.46
N GLU A 162 -9.42 2.49 11.18
CA GLU A 162 -10.12 3.57 10.49
C GLU A 162 -11.63 3.32 10.41
N LEU A 163 -12.03 2.12 9.99
CA LEU A 163 -13.43 1.73 9.94
C LEU A 163 -14.09 1.81 11.32
N ALA A 164 -13.39 1.36 12.38
CA ALA A 164 -13.89 1.45 13.74
C ALA A 164 -14.09 2.89 14.20
N LEU A 165 -13.09 3.74 13.99
CA LEU A 165 -13.12 5.14 14.39
C LEU A 165 -14.18 5.94 13.63
N MET A 166 -14.30 5.75 12.32
CA MET A 166 -15.32 6.40 11.51
C MET A 166 -16.72 5.88 11.85
N THR A 167 -16.86 4.58 12.18
CA THR A 167 -18.14 4.04 12.66
C THR A 167 -18.53 4.67 13.98
N ALA A 168 -17.64 4.70 14.97
CA ALA A 168 -17.93 5.29 16.27
C ALA A 168 -18.22 6.81 16.17
N ALA A 169 -17.50 7.53 15.31
CA ALA A 169 -17.76 8.96 15.09
C ALA A 169 -19.16 9.21 14.49
N ARG A 170 -19.62 8.35 13.57
CA ARG A 170 -20.94 8.45 12.95
C ARG A 170 -22.07 7.92 13.84
N HIS A 171 -21.79 6.88 14.64
CA HIS A 171 -22.75 6.15 15.48
C HIS A 171 -22.25 6.05 16.92
N PRO A 172 -22.29 7.16 17.70
CA PRO A 172 -21.77 7.15 19.08
C PRO A 172 -22.57 6.24 20.03
N GLU A 173 -23.77 5.81 19.62
CA GLU A 173 -24.62 4.88 20.37
C GLU A 173 -24.35 3.40 20.01
N ALA A 174 -23.59 3.12 18.96
CA ALA A 174 -23.32 1.75 18.54
C ALA A 174 -22.17 1.14 19.36
N GLU A 175 -22.30 -0.13 19.71
CA GLU A 175 -21.21 -0.89 20.31
C GLU A 175 -20.20 -1.29 19.24
N VAL A 176 -19.04 -0.63 19.25
CA VAL A 176 -17.93 -0.91 18.30
C VAL A 176 -16.83 -1.67 19.01
N VAL A 177 -16.44 -2.83 18.48
CA VAL A 177 -15.39 -3.68 19.04
C VAL A 177 -14.33 -3.95 17.97
N LEU A 178 -13.06 -3.68 18.30
CA LEU A 178 -11.90 -4.12 17.52
C LEU A 178 -11.40 -5.45 18.07
N VAL A 179 -11.36 -6.48 17.22
CA VAL A 179 -10.87 -7.82 17.56
C VAL A 179 -9.62 -8.10 16.74
N THR A 180 -8.48 -8.30 17.39
CA THR A 180 -7.20 -8.43 16.69
C THR A 180 -6.22 -9.34 17.45
N PRO A 181 -5.36 -10.09 16.76
CA PRO A 181 -4.28 -10.83 17.39
C PRO A 181 -3.15 -9.92 17.92
N GLU A 182 -3.12 -8.64 17.57
CA GLU A 182 -2.15 -7.68 18.10
C GLU A 182 -2.32 -7.53 19.62
N PRO A 183 -1.22 -7.52 20.40
CA PRO A 183 -1.33 -7.38 21.86
C PRO A 183 -1.76 -5.98 22.30
N SER A 184 -1.49 -4.96 21.48
CA SER A 184 -1.89 -3.56 21.70
C SER A 184 -2.20 -2.91 20.35
N PRO A 185 -2.98 -1.82 20.32
CA PRO A 185 -3.41 -1.19 19.08
C PRO A 185 -2.25 -0.79 18.18
N LEU A 186 -2.24 -1.28 16.93
CA LEU A 186 -1.20 -0.99 15.94
C LEU A 186 0.22 -1.14 16.51
N ALA A 187 0.47 -2.23 17.25
CA ALA A 187 1.72 -2.51 17.96
C ALA A 187 2.98 -2.40 17.06
N LEU A 188 2.82 -2.64 15.76
CA LEU A 188 3.90 -2.55 14.78
C LEU A 188 4.49 -1.14 14.62
N PHE A 189 3.77 -0.08 15.06
CA PHE A 189 4.27 1.30 15.09
C PHE A 189 5.03 1.65 16.38
N GLY A 190 5.28 0.68 17.26
CA GLY A 190 5.96 0.89 18.54
C GLY A 190 5.04 1.41 19.64
N SER A 191 5.58 1.49 20.86
CA SER A 191 4.78 1.75 22.07
C SER A 191 4.12 3.13 22.10
N ARG A 192 4.86 4.19 21.71
CA ARG A 192 4.31 5.56 21.71
C ARG A 192 3.12 5.73 20.77
N ALA A 193 3.25 5.22 19.54
CA ALA A 193 2.15 5.26 18.58
C ALA A 193 0.98 4.39 19.04
N SER A 194 1.27 3.18 19.56
CA SER A 194 0.25 2.26 20.08
C SER A 194 -0.54 2.88 21.25
N GLU A 195 0.12 3.55 22.18
CA GLU A 195 -0.53 4.26 23.29
C GLU A 195 -1.40 5.43 22.80
N ALA A 196 -0.94 6.17 21.79
CA ALA A 196 -1.73 7.24 21.19
C ALA A 196 -3.00 6.70 20.56
N VAL A 197 -2.91 5.62 19.79
CA VAL A 197 -4.07 4.94 19.17
C VAL A 197 -5.00 4.39 20.27
N ALA A 198 -4.46 3.77 21.33
CA ALA A 198 -5.28 3.26 22.44
C ALA A 198 -6.11 4.37 23.10
N ARG A 199 -5.52 5.56 23.32
CA ARG A 199 -6.24 6.73 23.85
C ARG A 199 -7.35 7.17 22.89
N THR A 200 -7.04 7.29 21.58
CA THR A 200 -8.03 7.68 20.57
C THR A 200 -9.22 6.70 20.53
N LEU A 201 -8.98 5.40 20.63
CA LEU A 201 -10.04 4.39 20.69
C LEU A 201 -10.90 4.55 21.95
N ALA A 202 -10.26 4.75 23.11
CA ALA A 202 -10.95 4.91 24.40
C ALA A 202 -11.80 6.19 24.47
N GLU A 203 -11.31 7.30 23.89
CA GLU A 203 -12.02 8.58 23.84
C GLU A 203 -13.37 8.49 23.12
N VAL A 204 -13.49 7.61 22.11
CA VAL A 204 -14.73 7.39 21.33
C VAL A 204 -15.47 6.11 21.73
N GLY A 205 -15.08 5.46 22.84
CA GLY A 205 -15.78 4.31 23.40
C GLY A 205 -15.61 3.00 22.64
N ILE A 206 -14.59 2.85 21.78
CA ILE A 206 -14.33 1.60 21.07
C ILE A 206 -13.67 0.60 22.02
N ALA A 207 -14.27 -0.60 22.16
CA ALA A 207 -13.67 -1.69 22.90
C ALA A 207 -12.55 -2.35 22.07
N PHE A 208 -11.37 -2.49 22.67
CA PHE A 208 -10.25 -3.18 22.05
C PHE A 208 -10.03 -4.56 22.68
N LEU A 209 -10.20 -5.62 21.87
CA LEU A 209 -9.95 -7.01 22.24
C LEU A 209 -8.68 -7.49 21.55
N GLY A 210 -7.54 -7.19 22.17
CA GLY A 210 -6.21 -7.57 21.69
C GLY A 210 -5.82 -9.01 22.10
N GLY A 211 -4.89 -9.61 21.37
CA GLY A 211 -4.48 -11.00 21.56
C GLY A 211 -5.58 -12.02 21.21
N ALA A 212 -6.66 -11.59 20.57
CA ALA A 212 -7.82 -12.40 20.25
C ALA A 212 -7.77 -12.87 18.79
N GLU A 213 -8.14 -14.12 18.56
CA GLU A 213 -8.23 -14.72 17.23
C GLU A 213 -9.66 -15.11 16.93
N ALA A 214 -10.26 -14.41 15.93
CA ALA A 214 -11.57 -14.73 15.42
C ALA A 214 -11.52 -15.94 14.48
N LEU A 215 -12.45 -16.87 14.63
CA LEU A 215 -12.52 -18.11 13.85
C LEU A 215 -13.60 -18.05 12.77
N ARG A 216 -14.80 -17.57 13.11
CA ARG A 216 -15.92 -17.39 12.18
C ARG A 216 -16.99 -16.48 12.79
N PHE A 217 -17.82 -15.93 11.93
CA PHE A 217 -19.01 -15.17 12.31
C PHE A 217 -20.28 -15.87 11.78
N GLY A 218 -21.33 -15.95 12.58
CA GLY A 218 -22.63 -16.47 12.18
C GLY A 218 -23.64 -16.35 13.31
N ASP A 219 -24.93 -16.23 12.97
CA ASP A 219 -26.05 -16.13 13.92
C ASP A 219 -25.84 -15.05 15.01
N GLY A 220 -25.29 -13.90 14.63
CA GLY A 220 -25.02 -12.80 15.56
C GLY A 220 -23.90 -13.11 16.58
N ARG A 221 -22.98 -14.01 16.24
CA ARG A 221 -21.89 -14.43 17.12
C ARG A 221 -20.56 -14.50 16.36
N LEU A 222 -19.55 -13.86 16.92
CA LEU A 222 -18.17 -14.01 16.50
C LEU A 222 -17.49 -15.05 17.42
N GLU A 223 -17.16 -16.19 16.87
CA GLU A 223 -16.43 -17.23 17.59
C GLU A 223 -14.96 -16.88 17.69
N LEU A 224 -14.41 -16.99 18.90
CA LEU A 224 -13.02 -16.73 19.21
C LEU A 224 -12.31 -18.06 19.56
N ARG A 225 -10.99 -18.14 19.26
CA ARG A 225 -10.18 -19.33 19.62
C ARG A 225 -10.12 -19.58 21.13
N ALA A 226 -10.13 -18.50 21.92
CA ALA A 226 -10.12 -18.55 23.38
C ALA A 226 -11.16 -17.55 23.92
N GLY A 227 -11.72 -17.87 25.08
CA GLY A 227 -12.84 -17.12 25.64
C GLY A 227 -14.18 -17.59 25.08
N GLY A 228 -15.25 -16.91 25.43
CA GLY A 228 -16.59 -17.17 24.91
C GLY A 228 -16.84 -16.44 23.58
N PRO A 229 -17.91 -16.80 22.84
CA PRO A 229 -18.28 -16.08 21.63
C PRO A 229 -18.72 -14.65 21.97
N LEU A 230 -18.28 -13.69 21.16
CA LEU A 230 -18.74 -12.32 21.23
C LEU A 230 -20.07 -12.18 20.48
N ARG A 231 -21.10 -11.62 21.13
CA ARG A 231 -22.37 -11.29 20.48
C ARG A 231 -22.24 -9.94 19.80
N VAL A 232 -22.44 -9.92 18.47
CA VAL A 232 -22.45 -8.70 17.67
C VAL A 232 -23.38 -8.89 16.49
N ASP A 233 -24.04 -7.83 16.05
CA ASP A 233 -24.98 -7.88 14.93
C ASP A 233 -24.24 -7.97 13.59
N LEU A 234 -23.11 -7.27 13.48
CA LEU A 234 -22.30 -7.19 12.26
C LEU A 234 -20.83 -7.53 12.53
N ALA A 235 -20.17 -8.12 11.54
CA ALA A 235 -18.73 -8.34 11.58
C ALA A 235 -18.09 -7.98 10.23
N VAL A 236 -17.06 -7.13 10.27
CA VAL A 236 -16.29 -6.70 9.11
C VAL A 236 -14.83 -7.05 9.30
N ALA A 237 -14.23 -7.70 8.32
CA ALA A 237 -12.81 -8.07 8.33
C ALA A 237 -12.05 -7.44 7.16
N VAL A 238 -10.75 -7.20 7.33
CA VAL A 238 -9.86 -6.97 6.18
C VAL A 238 -9.42 -8.32 5.61
N PRO A 239 -9.13 -8.41 4.29
CA PRO A 239 -8.74 -9.67 3.68
C PRO A 239 -7.41 -10.19 4.23
N GLY A 240 -7.28 -11.49 4.32
CA GLY A 240 -5.99 -12.13 4.25
C GLY A 240 -5.40 -11.96 2.84
N LEU A 241 -4.07 -12.12 2.72
CA LEU A 241 -3.39 -12.01 1.43
C LEU A 241 -2.66 -13.32 1.13
N ALA A 242 -2.72 -13.75 -0.12
CA ALA A 242 -1.99 -14.90 -0.63
C ALA A 242 -1.07 -14.48 -1.79
N PRO A 243 0.08 -15.16 -1.96
CA PRO A 243 0.96 -14.90 -3.08
C PRO A 243 0.28 -15.26 -4.41
N PRO A 244 0.49 -14.49 -5.47
CA PRO A 244 0.06 -14.87 -6.80
C PRO A 244 0.92 -16.05 -7.31
N ARG A 245 0.30 -16.97 -8.05
CA ARG A 245 1.05 -18.04 -8.70
C ARG A 245 1.71 -17.51 -9.96
N LEU A 246 3.04 -17.51 -9.97
CA LEU A 246 3.87 -17.03 -11.09
C LEU A 246 4.88 -18.11 -11.51
N PRO A 247 4.45 -19.11 -12.32
CA PRO A 247 5.35 -20.12 -12.86
C PRO A 247 6.57 -19.48 -13.54
N GLY A 248 7.72 -20.14 -13.42
CA GLY A 248 8.99 -19.69 -13.98
C GLY A 248 9.83 -18.79 -13.09
N LEU A 249 9.28 -18.34 -11.95
CA LEU A 249 10.04 -17.61 -10.95
C LEU A 249 10.27 -18.46 -9.68
N PRO A 250 11.41 -18.26 -8.98
CA PRO A 250 11.62 -18.89 -7.68
C PRO A 250 10.73 -18.25 -6.62
N HIS A 251 10.11 -19.08 -5.78
CA HIS A 251 9.27 -18.67 -4.66
C HIS A 251 9.85 -19.22 -3.35
N ASP A 252 9.58 -18.54 -2.26
CA ASP A 252 9.84 -19.07 -0.92
C ASP A 252 8.83 -20.18 -0.55
N GLU A 253 8.96 -20.73 0.66
CA GLU A 253 8.10 -21.83 1.16
C GLU A 253 6.61 -21.42 1.24
N ASP A 254 6.32 -20.13 1.43
CA ASP A 254 4.97 -19.58 1.50
C ASP A 254 4.44 -19.13 0.12
N GLY A 255 5.27 -19.20 -0.92
CA GLY A 255 4.90 -18.86 -2.31
C GLY A 255 5.15 -17.40 -2.70
N TRP A 256 5.82 -16.60 -1.87
CA TRP A 256 6.18 -15.22 -2.17
C TRP A 256 7.49 -15.13 -2.96
N LEU A 257 7.70 -13.99 -3.65
CA LEU A 257 8.97 -13.71 -4.30
C LEU A 257 9.98 -13.13 -3.30
N ALA A 258 11.02 -13.89 -2.98
CA ALA A 258 12.15 -13.33 -2.24
C ALA A 258 12.88 -12.29 -3.09
N THR A 259 13.39 -11.22 -2.45
CA THR A 259 14.17 -10.17 -3.12
C THR A 259 15.38 -9.79 -2.28
N ASP A 260 16.45 -9.33 -2.95
CA ASP A 260 17.53 -8.62 -2.27
C ASP A 260 17.09 -7.19 -1.88
N ALA A 261 17.99 -6.43 -1.25
CA ALA A 261 17.72 -5.06 -0.81
C ALA A 261 17.48 -4.07 -1.98
N HIS A 262 17.75 -4.45 -3.20
CA HIS A 262 17.51 -3.66 -4.42
C HIS A 262 16.36 -4.23 -5.27
N GLY A 263 15.58 -5.14 -4.69
CA GLY A 263 14.43 -5.75 -5.33
C GLY A 263 14.75 -6.83 -6.37
N ARG A 264 16.01 -7.27 -6.52
CA ARG A 264 16.35 -8.36 -7.44
C ARG A 264 15.83 -9.68 -6.92
N VAL A 265 15.26 -10.50 -7.81
CA VAL A 265 14.82 -11.86 -7.49
C VAL A 265 16.02 -12.80 -7.62
N PRO A 266 16.50 -13.45 -6.54
CA PRO A 266 17.66 -14.32 -6.59
C PRO A 266 17.46 -15.51 -7.54
N GLY A 267 18.53 -15.88 -8.27
CA GLY A 267 18.51 -17.05 -9.15
C GLY A 267 17.93 -16.81 -10.56
N VAL A 268 17.45 -15.61 -10.85
CA VAL A 268 17.02 -15.20 -12.19
C VAL A 268 17.61 -13.84 -12.55
N GLU A 269 18.12 -13.72 -13.78
CA GLU A 269 18.76 -12.49 -14.25
C GLU A 269 17.74 -11.45 -14.70
N ASP A 270 18.00 -10.18 -14.40
CA ASP A 270 17.23 -9.01 -14.83
C ASP A 270 15.73 -9.08 -14.46
N VAL A 271 15.41 -9.80 -13.36
CA VAL A 271 14.07 -9.86 -12.78
C VAL A 271 14.08 -9.22 -11.39
N TYR A 272 13.18 -8.28 -11.21
CA TYR A 272 12.96 -7.51 -9.98
C TYR A 272 11.52 -7.70 -9.50
N ALA A 273 11.28 -7.52 -8.21
CA ALA A 273 9.92 -7.51 -7.66
C ALA A 273 9.76 -6.41 -6.60
N ALA A 274 8.57 -5.82 -6.54
CA ALA A 274 8.21 -4.80 -5.55
C ALA A 274 6.73 -4.88 -5.15
N GLY A 275 6.43 -4.47 -3.93
CA GLY A 275 5.08 -4.46 -3.37
C GLY A 275 4.64 -5.81 -2.80
N ASP A 276 3.32 -6.00 -2.73
CA ASP A 276 2.73 -7.12 -1.98
C ASP A 276 3.05 -8.51 -2.54
N VAL A 277 3.59 -8.61 -3.75
CA VAL A 277 4.07 -9.88 -4.34
C VAL A 277 5.35 -10.41 -3.69
N THR A 278 6.13 -9.54 -3.04
CA THR A 278 7.41 -9.91 -2.41
C THR A 278 7.23 -10.62 -1.08
N ALA A 279 8.27 -11.29 -0.59
CA ALA A 279 8.31 -11.94 0.72
C ALA A 279 8.34 -10.96 1.91
N GLN A 280 8.26 -9.64 1.68
CA GLN A 280 8.13 -8.65 2.75
C GLN A 280 6.88 -8.93 3.58
N PRO A 281 7.00 -9.12 4.90
CA PRO A 281 5.88 -9.56 5.73
C PRO A 281 4.75 -8.52 5.84
N LEU A 282 5.09 -7.22 5.80
CA LEU A 282 4.12 -6.14 5.85
C LEU A 282 3.69 -5.73 4.44
N LYS A 283 2.40 -5.92 4.13
CA LYS A 283 1.81 -5.59 2.83
C LYS A 283 1.15 -4.22 2.93
N GLN A 284 1.89 -3.16 2.60
CA GLN A 284 1.47 -1.77 2.78
C GLN A 284 1.93 -0.91 1.60
N GLY A 285 1.03 -0.04 1.11
CA GLY A 285 1.30 0.76 -0.08
C GLY A 285 2.53 1.68 0.02
N GLY A 286 2.82 2.23 1.21
CA GLY A 286 4.03 3.05 1.43
C GLY A 286 5.31 2.23 1.36
N LEU A 287 5.31 0.99 1.87
CA LEU A 287 6.44 0.07 1.72
C LEU A 287 6.59 -0.40 0.27
N ALA A 288 5.47 -0.64 -0.41
CA ALA A 288 5.46 -0.98 -1.82
C ALA A 288 6.10 0.12 -2.69
N ALA A 289 5.85 1.41 -2.36
CA ALA A 289 6.49 2.55 -3.01
C ALA A 289 8.01 2.58 -2.72
N GLN A 290 8.42 2.41 -1.47
CA GLN A 290 9.84 2.40 -1.10
C GLN A 290 10.63 1.24 -1.75
N GLN A 291 10.01 0.06 -1.90
CA GLN A 291 10.60 -1.04 -2.68
C GLN A 291 10.74 -0.67 -4.15
N ALA A 292 9.72 -0.02 -4.72
CA ALA A 292 9.73 0.42 -6.11
C ALA A 292 10.81 1.48 -6.36
N ASP A 293 11.07 2.37 -5.41
CA ASP A 293 12.18 3.34 -5.48
C ASP A 293 13.52 2.61 -5.59
N ALA A 294 13.78 1.63 -4.73
CA ALA A 294 15.03 0.84 -4.77
C ALA A 294 15.18 0.06 -6.10
N VAL A 295 14.08 -0.51 -6.61
CA VAL A 295 14.04 -1.19 -7.91
C VAL A 295 14.34 -0.21 -9.05
N ALA A 296 13.71 0.97 -9.05
CA ALA A 296 13.92 1.97 -10.10
C ALA A 296 15.36 2.48 -10.12
N GLU A 297 15.97 2.72 -8.95
CA GLU A 297 17.38 3.08 -8.83
C GLU A 297 18.31 1.97 -9.36
N ALA A 298 18.03 0.70 -8.98
CA ALA A 298 18.81 -0.45 -9.43
C ALA A 298 18.76 -0.63 -10.95
N ILE A 299 17.58 -0.50 -11.56
CA ILE A 299 17.40 -0.61 -13.01
C ILE A 299 18.03 0.60 -13.73
N ALA A 300 17.89 1.82 -13.18
CA ALA A 300 18.51 2.99 -13.76
C ALA A 300 20.06 2.87 -13.79
N ALA A 301 20.66 2.38 -12.71
CA ALA A 301 22.10 2.10 -12.66
C ALA A 301 22.50 0.99 -13.65
N TRP A 302 21.72 -0.09 -13.74
CA TRP A 302 21.90 -1.16 -14.72
C TRP A 302 21.86 -0.62 -16.16
N ALA A 303 20.98 0.35 -16.45
CA ALA A 303 20.88 1.03 -17.73
C ALA A 303 21.95 2.13 -17.94
N GLY A 304 22.94 2.25 -17.05
CA GLY A 304 24.06 3.18 -17.18
C GLY A 304 23.79 4.60 -16.68
N ALA A 305 22.78 4.82 -15.85
CA ALA A 305 22.62 6.08 -15.12
C ALA A 305 23.74 6.22 -14.06
N ARG A 306 24.24 7.45 -13.88
CA ARG A 306 25.32 7.74 -12.92
C ARG A 306 24.73 7.95 -11.52
N LEU A 307 24.30 6.88 -10.90
CA LEU A 307 23.83 6.85 -9.51
C LEU A 307 24.27 5.54 -8.85
N GLU A 308 24.36 5.55 -7.54
CA GLU A 308 24.55 4.36 -6.72
C GLU A 308 23.19 3.98 -6.12
N PRO A 309 22.68 2.78 -6.41
CA PRO A 309 21.36 2.41 -5.92
C PRO A 309 21.32 2.32 -4.40
N THR A 310 20.30 2.92 -3.81
CA THR A 310 20.06 2.88 -2.37
C THR A 310 19.32 1.58 -2.01
N PRO A 311 19.76 0.82 -0.98
CA PRO A 311 19.05 -0.36 -0.56
C PRO A 311 17.70 0.01 0.09
N PHE A 312 16.69 -0.81 -0.15
CA PHE A 312 15.40 -0.70 0.54
C PHE A 312 15.60 -0.81 2.05
N ARG A 313 15.11 0.20 2.78
CA ARG A 313 15.01 0.23 4.23
C ARG A 313 13.57 0.59 4.59
N PRO A 314 12.80 -0.32 5.22
CA PRO A 314 11.39 -0.08 5.49
C PRO A 314 11.20 1.03 6.53
N VAL A 315 10.45 2.07 6.19
CA VAL A 315 9.97 3.10 7.12
C VAL A 315 8.45 3.04 7.13
N LEU A 316 7.87 2.75 8.29
CA LEU A 316 6.42 2.67 8.44
C LEU A 316 5.82 4.08 8.59
N ARG A 317 4.88 4.40 7.73
CA ARG A 317 4.11 5.64 7.76
C ARG A 317 2.64 5.30 7.64
N GLY A 318 1.82 5.77 8.57
CA GLY A 318 0.39 5.51 8.60
C GLY A 318 -0.39 6.78 8.89
N GLN A 319 -1.29 7.18 7.98
CA GLN A 319 -2.32 8.17 8.26
C GLN A 319 -3.58 7.42 8.66
N LEU A 320 -3.96 7.54 9.92
CA LEU A 320 -5.16 6.94 10.50
C LEU A 320 -6.29 7.96 10.46
N LEU A 321 -7.34 7.68 9.68
CA LEU A 321 -8.54 8.50 9.63
C LEU A 321 -9.40 8.26 10.87
N THR A 322 -9.81 9.34 11.56
CA THR A 322 -10.53 9.26 12.84
C THR A 322 -11.94 9.85 12.76
N GLY A 323 -12.51 10.00 11.56
CA GLY A 323 -13.72 10.74 11.27
C GLY A 323 -13.38 12.13 10.74
N ASP A 324 -13.48 13.16 11.57
CA ASP A 324 -13.25 14.57 11.16
C ASP A 324 -11.75 14.96 11.11
N SER A 325 -10.86 14.09 11.57
CA SER A 325 -9.41 14.36 11.66
C SER A 325 -8.56 13.16 11.23
N SER A 326 -7.25 13.29 11.39
CA SER A 326 -6.28 12.22 11.14
C SER A 326 -5.25 12.17 12.26
N LEU A 327 -4.79 10.98 12.59
CA LEU A 327 -3.61 10.74 13.39
C LEU A 327 -2.50 10.19 12.47
N TYR A 328 -1.34 10.83 12.50
CA TYR A 328 -0.17 10.40 11.74
C TYR A 328 0.72 9.54 12.62
N LEU A 329 1.12 8.40 12.09
CA LEU A 329 1.94 7.38 12.76
C LEU A 329 3.21 7.16 11.95
N HIS A 330 4.35 7.15 12.62
CA HIS A 330 5.65 6.88 12.03
C HIS A 330 6.40 5.85 12.88
N ALA A 331 7.08 4.92 12.24
CA ALA A 331 8.03 4.04 12.90
C ALA A 331 9.17 3.67 11.96
N ASP A 332 10.40 3.75 12.46
CA ASP A 332 11.56 3.15 11.84
C ASP A 332 11.91 1.87 12.60
N PRO A 333 11.74 0.69 11.97
CA PRO A 333 12.03 -0.59 12.62
C PRO A 333 13.51 -0.81 12.90
N THR A 334 14.42 -0.02 12.31
CA THR A 334 15.88 -0.22 12.42
C THR A 334 16.45 0.49 13.64
N ASP A 335 15.94 1.64 14.03
CA ASP A 335 16.39 2.42 15.18
C ASP A 335 15.39 2.42 16.34
N GLY A 336 14.19 1.85 16.13
CA GLY A 336 13.14 1.76 17.15
C GLY A 336 12.41 3.07 17.38
N ASP A 337 12.57 4.06 16.51
CA ASP A 337 11.81 5.31 16.58
C ASP A 337 10.31 5.07 16.37
N SER A 338 9.50 5.79 17.17
CA SER A 338 8.04 5.65 17.17
C SER A 338 7.41 6.98 17.52
N GLU A 339 6.60 7.52 16.63
CA GLU A 339 5.93 8.80 16.81
C GLU A 339 4.47 8.74 16.39
N ALA A 340 3.63 9.52 17.07
CA ALA A 340 2.24 9.73 16.70
C ALA A 340 1.79 11.16 17.01
N GLY A 341 1.01 11.76 16.11
CA GLY A 341 0.51 13.11 16.33
C GLY A 341 -0.57 13.53 15.34
N PRO A 342 -1.28 14.63 15.63
CA PRO A 342 -2.32 15.16 14.76
C PRO A 342 -1.76 15.94 13.55
N ARG A 343 -0.45 16.17 13.52
CA ARG A 343 0.23 16.85 12.42
C ARG A 343 0.93 15.82 11.54
N PRO A 344 1.05 16.05 10.21
CA PRO A 344 1.82 15.19 9.34
C PRO A 344 3.27 15.03 9.81
N LEU A 345 3.75 13.79 9.80
CA LEU A 345 5.12 13.40 10.15
C LEU A 345 5.98 13.18 8.89
N TRP A 346 5.44 13.44 7.71
CA TRP A 346 6.15 13.38 6.41
C TRP A 346 5.51 14.33 5.41
N TRP A 347 6.24 14.62 4.35
CA TRP A 347 5.75 15.46 3.26
C TRP A 347 5.92 14.77 1.90
N PRO A 348 4.96 14.90 0.94
CA PRO A 348 3.61 15.39 1.17
C PRO A 348 2.81 14.45 2.08
N PRO A 349 1.85 14.97 2.86
CA PRO A 349 1.09 14.17 3.83
C PRO A 349 0.04 13.28 3.15
N ALA A 350 0.48 12.51 2.18
CA ALA A 350 -0.36 11.57 1.46
C ALA A 350 -0.46 10.26 2.23
N LYS A 351 -1.60 9.61 2.14
CA LYS A 351 -1.85 8.29 2.75
C LYS A 351 -0.93 7.20 2.18
N ILE A 352 -0.45 7.37 0.96
CA ILE A 352 0.68 6.65 0.38
C ILE A 352 1.85 7.61 0.27
N ALA A 353 2.88 7.36 1.04
CA ALA A 353 4.13 8.12 1.00
C ALA A 353 5.06 7.58 -0.09
N GLY A 354 4.66 7.68 -1.36
CA GLY A 354 5.51 7.44 -2.52
C GLY A 354 6.30 8.68 -2.88
N LYS A 355 7.54 8.53 -3.26
CA LYS A 355 8.44 9.64 -3.62
C LYS A 355 7.94 10.36 -4.87
N TYR A 356 7.43 9.61 -5.84
CA TYR A 356 6.98 10.12 -7.14
C TYR A 356 5.46 10.03 -7.31
N LEU A 357 4.83 8.94 -6.86
CA LEU A 357 3.41 8.69 -7.09
C LEU A 357 2.49 9.66 -6.34
N GLY A 358 2.82 10.01 -5.09
CA GLY A 358 2.02 10.96 -4.32
C GLY A 358 1.86 12.31 -5.04
N PRO A 359 2.94 13.00 -5.42
CA PRO A 359 2.88 14.23 -6.23
C PRO A 359 2.18 14.04 -7.59
N ALA A 360 2.43 12.93 -8.30
CA ALA A 360 1.79 12.66 -9.58
C ALA A 360 0.27 12.47 -9.47
N LEU A 361 -0.21 11.78 -8.43
CA LEU A 361 -1.65 11.64 -8.15
C LEU A 361 -2.31 12.98 -7.79
N ALA A 362 -1.60 13.86 -7.09
CA ALA A 362 -2.09 15.19 -6.79
C ALA A 362 -2.19 16.05 -8.07
N GLN A 363 -1.17 16.01 -8.91
CA GLN A 363 -1.17 16.71 -10.20
C GLN A 363 -2.29 16.20 -11.13
N ALA A 364 -2.56 14.89 -11.10
CA ALA A 364 -3.68 14.30 -11.83
C ALA A 364 -5.06 14.56 -11.18
N GLY A 365 -5.11 15.25 -10.04
CA GLY A 365 -6.32 15.56 -9.30
C GLY A 365 -7.00 14.35 -8.68
N VAL A 366 -6.28 13.23 -8.50
CA VAL A 366 -6.77 12.00 -7.83
C VAL A 366 -6.81 12.17 -6.32
N VAL A 367 -5.83 12.87 -5.76
CA VAL A 367 -5.76 13.24 -4.35
C VAL A 367 -5.62 14.75 -4.21
N SER A 368 -6.14 15.32 -3.13
CA SER A 368 -5.85 16.68 -2.75
C SER A 368 -4.70 16.64 -1.74
N LEU A 369 -3.58 17.26 -2.07
CA LEU A 369 -2.55 17.57 -1.09
C LEU A 369 -2.87 18.94 -0.49
N PRO A 370 -2.64 19.15 0.82
CA PRO A 370 -2.78 20.48 1.38
C PRO A 370 -1.88 21.45 0.61
N GLU A 371 -2.42 22.63 0.29
CA GLU A 371 -1.61 23.71 -0.25
C GLU A 371 -0.44 24.00 0.69
N SER A 372 0.70 24.36 0.14
CA SER A 372 2.01 24.50 0.80
C SER A 372 2.11 25.60 1.89
N SER A 373 1.01 25.98 2.48
CA SER A 373 0.96 26.90 3.61
C SER A 373 0.71 26.12 4.91
N TYR A 374 1.78 25.58 5.47
CA TYR A 374 1.77 25.20 6.88
C TYR A 374 1.71 26.50 7.72
N PRO A 375 0.64 26.72 8.49
CA PRO A 375 0.63 27.83 9.44
C PRO A 375 1.54 27.43 10.61
N GLY A 376 2.79 27.90 10.57
CA GLY A 376 3.75 27.74 11.64
C GLY A 376 4.93 26.85 11.31
N GLY A 377 5.82 27.33 10.44
CA GLY A 377 7.19 26.86 10.25
C GLY A 377 7.39 25.35 10.42
N LEU A 378 7.25 24.59 9.35
CA LEU A 378 7.77 23.24 9.31
C LEU A 378 9.28 23.37 9.37
N GLU A 379 9.93 22.88 10.43
CA GLU A 379 11.23 22.26 10.28
C GLU A 379 10.96 21.01 9.44
N VAL A 380 11.09 21.16 8.13
CA VAL A 380 11.19 20.02 7.22
C VAL A 380 12.52 19.41 7.57
N GLN A 381 12.52 18.34 8.34
CA GLN A 381 13.62 17.41 8.33
C GLN A 381 13.58 16.74 6.96
N VAL A 382 14.09 17.48 5.97
CA VAL A 382 14.49 16.90 4.71
C VAL A 382 15.67 16.02 5.08
N ASP A 383 15.50 14.72 5.02
CA ASP A 383 16.62 13.80 4.97
C ASP A 383 17.29 14.03 3.60
N LEU A 384 18.01 15.15 3.52
CA LEU A 384 18.94 15.44 2.46
C LEU A 384 20.10 14.50 2.73
N ASP A 385 20.18 13.41 1.98
CA ASP A 385 21.41 12.65 1.96
C ASP A 385 22.57 13.62 1.70
N GLU A 386 23.74 13.36 2.26
CA GLU A 386 24.90 14.25 2.17
C GLU A 386 25.26 14.65 0.72
N ARG A 387 24.81 13.88 -0.30
CA ARG A 387 25.02 14.11 -1.73
C ARG A 387 24.06 15.16 -2.28
N SER A 388 22.79 15.17 -1.84
CA SER A 388 21.83 16.20 -2.19
C SER A 388 22.26 17.55 -1.62
N VAL A 389 22.83 17.58 -0.41
CA VAL A 389 23.41 18.79 0.19
C VAL A 389 24.65 19.25 -0.60
N ALA A 390 25.56 18.34 -0.96
CA ALA A 390 26.76 18.67 -1.73
C ALA A 390 26.39 19.21 -3.14
N SER A 391 25.38 18.61 -3.79
CA SER A 391 24.88 19.06 -5.10
C SER A 391 24.25 20.45 -5.03
N LEU A 392 23.46 20.72 -3.96
CA LEU A 392 22.86 22.05 -3.73
C LEU A 392 23.92 23.12 -3.45
N LEU A 393 24.92 22.80 -2.62
CA LEU A 393 26.03 23.72 -2.30
C LEU A 393 26.89 24.01 -3.54
N GLN A 394 27.11 23.02 -4.41
CA GLN A 394 27.85 23.19 -5.65
C GLN A 394 27.05 24.04 -6.66
N ALA A 395 25.73 23.88 -6.75
CA ALA A 395 24.86 24.72 -7.58
C ALA A 395 24.81 26.18 -7.09
N MET A 396 24.80 26.39 -5.77
CA MET A 396 24.82 27.74 -5.17
C MET A 396 26.19 28.44 -5.28
N SER A 397 27.27 27.67 -5.41
CA SER A 397 28.64 28.23 -5.60
C SER A 397 28.96 28.52 -7.05
N SER A 398 28.11 28.10 -8.00
CA SER A 398 28.26 28.25 -9.44
C SER A 398 27.33 29.34 -10.03
N ALA A 399 26.54 29.99 -9.20
CA ALA A 399 25.68 31.14 -9.52
C ALA A 399 26.23 32.44 -8.89
#